data_f7de586f5111965798e5992a922b9235
#
_entry.id   f7de586f5111965798e5992a922b9235
#
_cell.length_a   1.000
_cell.length_b   1.000
_cell.length_c   1.000
_cell.angle_alpha   90.00
_cell.angle_beta   90.00
_cell.angle_gamma   90.00
#
_symmetry.space_group_name_H-M   'P 1'
#
loop_
_entity.id
_entity.type
_entity.pdbx_description
1 polymer ?
#
loop_
_entity_poly.entity_id
_entity_poly.type
_entity_poly.pdbx_seq_one_letter_code
_entity_poly.pdbx_strand_id
1 'polypeptide(L)'
;MELNSIKPAAGAKKARRRVGRGIGSGLGKTAGRGHKGQKSRSGGYHKVGFEGGQMPLQRRLPKRGFKSHLLKYNAEVTLTELQKLGAAEVDLLTLKQAKVIGEMIKNVKIIKTGELSIKVALKGINATAGAKAAIEAAGGSIA
;
A
#
# COMPACT_ATOMS: atom_id res chain seq x y z
N MET A 1 -9.80 -0.45 28.79
CA MET A 1 -10.67 -0.56 27.60
C MET A 1 -11.43 -1.86 27.74
N GLU A 2 -12.73 -1.82 27.86
CA GLU A 2 -13.56 -3.02 28.06
C GLU A 2 -14.10 -3.51 26.72
N LEU A 3 -14.27 -4.83 26.55
CA LEU A 3 -14.74 -5.43 25.30
C LEU A 3 -16.11 -4.90 24.86
N ASN A 4 -16.99 -4.55 25.81
CA ASN A 4 -18.30 -3.98 25.55
C ASN A 4 -18.25 -2.52 25.06
N SER A 5 -17.14 -1.81 25.24
CA SER A 5 -16.95 -0.43 24.79
C SER A 5 -16.37 -0.33 23.36
N ILE A 6 -15.94 -1.45 22.79
CA ILE A 6 -15.39 -1.48 21.42
C ILE A 6 -16.53 -1.32 20.41
N LYS A 7 -16.56 -0.16 19.77
CA LYS A 7 -17.56 0.17 18.75
C LYS A 7 -16.85 0.68 17.48
N PRO A 8 -17.36 0.33 16.30
CA PRO A 8 -16.85 0.94 15.07
C PRO A 8 -17.07 2.46 15.09
N ALA A 9 -16.18 3.21 14.45
CA ALA A 9 -16.32 4.66 14.32
C ALA A 9 -17.67 5.03 13.66
N ALA A 10 -18.17 6.22 13.95
CA ALA A 10 -19.41 6.71 13.36
C ALA A 10 -19.31 6.69 11.82
N GLY A 11 -20.30 6.11 11.15
CA GLY A 11 -20.33 5.95 9.69
C GLY A 11 -19.53 4.77 9.11
N ALA A 12 -18.74 4.06 9.92
CA ALA A 12 -17.98 2.88 9.46
C ALA A 12 -18.88 1.71 9.05
N LYS A 13 -20.05 1.57 9.67
CA LYS A 13 -21.06 0.57 9.31
C LYS A 13 -22.30 1.27 8.76
N LYS A 14 -22.66 0.98 7.52
CA LYS A 14 -23.90 1.44 6.91
C LYS A 14 -24.95 0.31 6.97
N ALA A 15 -26.21 0.65 7.22
CA ALA A 15 -27.32 -0.30 7.16
C ALA A 15 -27.40 -0.92 5.76
N ARG A 16 -27.66 -2.24 5.70
CA ARG A 16 -27.80 -2.95 4.43
C ARG A 16 -29.01 -2.43 3.66
N ARG A 17 -28.80 -1.97 2.44
CA ARG A 17 -29.85 -1.49 1.55
C ARG A 17 -30.69 -2.67 1.06
N ARG A 18 -31.99 -2.62 1.33
CA ARG A 18 -32.96 -3.65 0.88
C ARG A 18 -33.65 -3.18 -0.39
N VAL A 19 -33.30 -3.78 -1.51
CA VAL A 19 -33.85 -3.46 -2.81
C VAL A 19 -35.18 -4.19 -3.06
N GLY A 20 -36.05 -3.63 -3.92
CA GLY A 20 -37.34 -4.25 -4.27
C GLY A 20 -38.39 -4.28 -3.12
N ARG A 21 -38.32 -3.30 -2.18
CA ARG A 21 -39.22 -3.21 -1.01
C ARG A 21 -40.05 -1.92 -1.03
N GLY A 22 -40.77 -1.73 -2.13
CA GLY A 22 -41.69 -0.61 -2.33
C GLY A 22 -41.08 0.61 -2.99
N ILE A 23 -41.96 1.43 -3.59
CA ILE A 23 -41.54 2.64 -4.32
C ILE A 23 -40.99 3.74 -3.42
N GLY A 24 -41.51 3.84 -2.19
CA GLY A 24 -41.05 4.86 -1.23
C GLY A 24 -39.57 4.72 -0.84
N SER A 25 -38.96 3.55 -1.04
CA SER A 25 -37.52 3.36 -0.80
C SER A 25 -36.62 3.93 -1.91
N GLY A 26 -37.17 4.35 -3.05
CA GLY A 26 -36.45 4.70 -4.27
C GLY A 26 -35.80 3.53 -5.01
N LEU A 27 -35.88 2.32 -4.45
CA LEU A 27 -35.29 1.09 -4.99
C LEU A 27 -36.35 -0.03 -5.20
N GLY A 28 -37.59 0.38 -5.35
CA GLY A 28 -38.70 -0.53 -5.67
C GLY A 28 -38.64 -1.03 -7.11
N LYS A 29 -39.65 -1.82 -7.53
CA LYS A 29 -39.84 -2.35 -8.89
C LYS A 29 -38.59 -3.06 -9.42
N THR A 30 -37.77 -2.36 -10.18
CA THR A 30 -36.55 -2.90 -10.84
C THR A 30 -35.33 -2.96 -9.92
N ALA A 31 -35.45 -2.55 -8.67
CA ALA A 31 -34.34 -2.59 -7.68
C ALA A 31 -33.06 -1.84 -8.10
N GLY A 32 -33.20 -0.80 -8.93
CA GLY A 32 -32.08 -0.02 -9.48
C GLY A 32 -31.35 -0.68 -10.66
N ARG A 33 -31.84 -1.82 -11.17
CA ARG A 33 -31.22 -2.53 -12.29
C ARG A 33 -31.69 -2.07 -13.67
N GLY A 34 -32.77 -1.29 -13.73
CA GLY A 34 -33.42 -0.88 -14.97
C GLY A 34 -34.24 -2.02 -15.60
N HIS A 35 -34.64 -1.82 -16.86
CA HIS A 35 -35.38 -2.82 -17.64
C HIS A 35 -34.36 -3.72 -18.34
N LYS A 36 -34.63 -4.68 -19.05
CA LYS A 36 -33.85 -5.60 -19.91
C LYS A 36 -32.30 -5.42 -19.85
N GLY A 37 -31.56 -6.31 -20.46
CA GLY A 37 -30.11 -6.31 -20.54
C GLY A 37 -29.42 -7.33 -19.62
N GLN A 38 -28.17 -7.61 -19.90
CA GLN A 38 -27.39 -8.65 -19.23
C GLN A 38 -27.24 -8.40 -17.71
N LYS A 39 -27.09 -7.13 -17.29
CA LYS A 39 -26.92 -6.77 -15.88
C LYS A 39 -28.19 -6.80 -15.05
N SER A 40 -29.37 -6.75 -15.69
CA SER A 40 -30.63 -6.79 -14.98
C SER A 40 -31.15 -8.22 -14.71
N ARG A 41 -30.52 -9.20 -15.28
CA ARG A 41 -30.85 -10.61 -15.07
C ARG A 41 -30.33 -11.13 -13.74
N SER A 42 -30.90 -12.22 -13.25
CA SER A 42 -30.37 -12.95 -12.11
C SER A 42 -28.96 -13.45 -12.47
N GLY A 43 -27.97 -13.20 -11.60
CA GLY A 43 -26.59 -13.52 -11.90
C GLY A 43 -25.96 -12.73 -13.06
N GLY A 44 -26.54 -11.57 -13.44
CA GLY A 44 -26.06 -10.74 -14.54
C GLY A 44 -24.57 -10.44 -14.43
N TYR A 45 -23.82 -10.78 -15.47
CA TYR A 45 -22.37 -10.72 -15.52
C TYR A 45 -21.87 -9.54 -16.36
N HIS A 46 -20.78 -8.98 -15.94
CA HIS A 46 -20.04 -7.96 -16.69
C HIS A 46 -18.63 -8.46 -17.00
N LYS A 47 -18.31 -8.61 -18.27
CA LYS A 47 -16.97 -9.03 -18.70
C LYS A 47 -15.96 -7.93 -18.33
N VAL A 48 -15.02 -8.26 -17.44
CA VAL A 48 -13.92 -7.35 -17.09
C VAL A 48 -12.95 -7.26 -18.25
N GLY A 49 -12.61 -6.02 -18.64
CA GLY A 49 -11.66 -5.77 -19.75
C GLY A 49 -12.20 -6.10 -21.13
N PHE A 50 -13.54 -6.18 -21.32
CA PHE A 50 -14.14 -6.34 -22.64
C PHE A 50 -14.19 -5.00 -23.38
N GLU A 51 -13.62 -4.95 -24.57
CA GLU A 51 -13.49 -3.75 -25.41
C GLU A 51 -14.33 -3.86 -26.69
N GLY A 52 -15.60 -4.29 -26.58
CA GLY A 52 -16.54 -4.34 -27.71
C GLY A 52 -16.19 -5.37 -28.81
N GLY A 53 -15.35 -6.36 -28.53
CA GLY A 53 -14.84 -7.34 -29.50
C GLY A 53 -13.44 -7.03 -30.02
N GLN A 54 -12.94 -5.81 -29.81
CA GLN A 54 -11.55 -5.47 -30.05
C GLN A 54 -10.65 -6.27 -29.09
N MET A 55 -9.43 -6.64 -29.55
CA MET A 55 -8.47 -7.32 -28.70
C MET A 55 -8.13 -6.44 -27.48
N PRO A 56 -8.38 -6.89 -26.24
CA PRO A 56 -8.13 -6.10 -25.04
C PRO A 56 -6.67 -5.63 -24.94
N LEU A 57 -6.45 -4.43 -24.40
CA LEU A 57 -5.13 -3.81 -24.28
C LEU A 57 -4.08 -4.74 -23.65
N GLN A 58 -4.46 -5.46 -22.62
CA GLN A 58 -3.63 -6.45 -21.92
C GLN A 58 -3.13 -7.59 -22.82
N ARG A 59 -3.83 -7.86 -23.94
CA ARG A 59 -3.43 -8.87 -24.93
C ARG A 59 -2.71 -8.27 -26.13
N ARG A 60 -2.90 -6.98 -26.40
CA ARG A 60 -2.20 -6.24 -27.47
C ARG A 60 -0.76 -5.91 -27.08
N LEU A 61 -0.51 -5.68 -25.77
CA LEU A 61 0.82 -5.37 -25.28
C LEU A 61 1.65 -6.65 -25.11
N PRO A 62 2.88 -6.70 -25.63
CA PRO A 62 3.76 -7.83 -25.41
C PRO A 62 4.12 -7.96 -23.93
N LYS A 63 4.16 -9.19 -23.43
CA LYS A 63 4.65 -9.49 -22.06
C LYS A 63 6.15 -9.26 -22.03
N ARG A 64 6.63 -8.47 -21.07
CA ARG A 64 8.05 -8.17 -20.90
C ARG A 64 8.51 -8.39 -19.47
N GLY A 65 9.78 -8.76 -19.35
CA GLY A 65 10.48 -8.84 -18.08
C GLY A 65 10.05 -10.01 -17.20
N PHE A 66 10.65 -10.03 -16.05
CA PHE A 66 10.39 -11.00 -14.98
C PHE A 66 10.46 -10.28 -13.62
N LYS A 67 9.83 -10.85 -12.62
CA LYS A 67 9.98 -10.39 -11.24
C LYS A 67 11.10 -11.17 -10.57
N SER A 68 12.13 -10.47 -10.13
CA SER A 68 13.22 -11.08 -9.38
C SER A 68 12.69 -11.61 -8.03
N HIS A 69 13.03 -12.86 -7.71
CA HIS A 69 12.72 -13.46 -6.41
C HIS A 69 13.44 -12.76 -5.24
N LEU A 70 14.53 -12.04 -5.52
CA LEU A 70 15.32 -11.31 -4.51
C LEU A 70 14.63 -10.02 -4.04
N LEU A 71 13.67 -9.47 -4.80
CA LEU A 71 12.96 -8.25 -4.41
C LEU A 71 12.31 -8.34 -3.03
N LYS A 72 11.81 -9.52 -2.66
CA LYS A 72 11.18 -9.74 -1.33
C LYS A 72 12.15 -9.67 -0.15
N TYR A 73 13.45 -9.70 -0.41
CA TYR A 73 14.50 -9.64 0.62
C TYR A 73 15.21 -8.30 0.69
N ASN A 74 14.93 -7.40 -0.23
CA ASN A 74 15.54 -6.09 -0.31
C ASN A 74 14.51 -5.01 -0.01
N ALA A 75 14.91 -4.00 0.75
CA ALA A 75 14.08 -2.82 1.01
C ALA A 75 14.87 -1.54 0.82
N GLU A 76 14.15 -0.48 0.52
CA GLU A 76 14.66 0.88 0.48
C GLU A 76 14.07 1.65 1.67
N VAL A 77 14.89 2.48 2.31
CA VAL A 77 14.48 3.34 3.43
C VAL A 77 14.90 4.76 3.11
N THR A 78 14.00 5.70 3.31
CA THR A 78 14.22 7.12 3.04
C THR A 78 14.79 7.85 4.26
N LEU A 79 15.43 9.02 4.04
CA LEU A 79 15.87 9.89 5.14
C LEU A 79 14.71 10.37 5.99
N THR A 80 13.55 10.61 5.39
CA THR A 80 12.31 10.96 6.12
C THR A 80 11.87 9.86 7.09
N GLU A 81 12.00 8.60 6.72
CA GLU A 81 11.67 7.47 7.60
C GLU A 81 12.67 7.37 8.76
N LEU A 82 13.96 7.59 8.50
CA LEU A 82 14.97 7.67 9.55
C LEU A 82 14.70 8.84 10.51
N GLN A 83 14.31 9.99 9.99
CA GLN A 83 13.92 11.15 10.80
C GLN A 83 12.73 10.82 11.71
N LYS A 84 11.71 10.13 11.18
CA LYS A 84 10.54 9.69 11.96
C LYS A 84 10.87 8.64 13.00
N LEU A 85 11.83 7.77 12.73
CA LEU A 85 12.30 6.73 13.64
C LEU A 85 12.94 7.33 14.90
N GLY A 86 13.72 8.42 14.75
CA GLY A 86 14.34 9.14 15.84
C GLY A 86 15.41 8.36 16.62
N ALA A 87 15.86 7.21 16.12
CA ALA A 87 16.85 6.38 16.76
C ALA A 87 18.28 6.87 16.47
N ALA A 88 19.14 6.93 17.49
CA ALA A 88 20.54 7.32 17.33
C ALA A 88 21.39 6.24 16.64
N GLU A 89 21.09 4.96 16.90
CA GLU A 89 21.72 3.83 16.23
C GLU A 89 20.65 3.06 15.44
N VAL A 90 20.93 2.78 14.19
CA VAL A 90 20.02 2.08 13.28
C VAL A 90 20.72 0.88 12.67
N ASP A 91 20.23 -0.28 13.00
CA ASP A 91 20.57 -1.56 12.40
C ASP A 91 19.34 -2.21 11.75
N LEU A 92 19.51 -3.36 11.13
CA LEU A 92 18.44 -4.11 10.49
C LEU A 92 17.36 -4.54 11.51
N LEU A 93 17.75 -4.85 12.75
CA LEU A 93 16.82 -5.27 13.80
C LEU A 93 15.97 -4.11 14.29
N THR A 94 16.58 -2.95 14.50
CA THR A 94 15.88 -1.70 14.88
C THR A 94 14.80 -1.33 13.85
N LEU A 95 15.12 -1.43 12.56
CA LEU A 95 14.16 -1.14 11.48
C LEU A 95 12.99 -2.14 11.44
N LYS A 96 13.24 -3.41 11.75
CA LYS A 96 12.20 -4.45 11.84
C LYS A 96 11.30 -4.23 13.06
N GLN A 97 11.86 -3.95 14.22
CA GLN A 97 11.12 -3.68 15.47
C GLN A 97 10.22 -2.45 15.33
N ALA A 98 10.71 -1.42 14.67
CA ALA A 98 9.94 -0.21 14.35
C ALA A 98 8.93 -0.41 13.20
N LYS A 99 8.87 -1.60 12.60
CA LYS A 99 7.99 -1.93 11.45
C LYS A 99 8.18 -1.01 10.22
N VAL A 100 9.34 -0.40 10.09
CA VAL A 100 9.71 0.37 8.87
C VAL A 100 9.92 -0.58 7.70
N ILE A 101 10.48 -1.76 7.98
CA ILE A 101 10.71 -2.82 7.00
C ILE A 101 10.04 -4.12 7.44
N GLY A 102 9.71 -4.97 6.46
CA GLY A 102 9.14 -6.30 6.72
C GLY A 102 10.15 -7.29 7.31
N GLU A 103 9.67 -8.29 8.03
CA GLU A 103 10.50 -9.30 8.68
C GLU A 103 11.41 -10.10 7.72
N MET A 104 10.93 -10.35 6.49
CA MET A 104 11.67 -11.10 5.47
C MET A 104 12.87 -10.34 4.86
N ILE A 105 12.98 -9.05 5.10
CA ILE A 105 14.03 -8.21 4.52
C ILE A 105 15.39 -8.60 5.11
N LYS A 106 16.36 -8.78 4.23
CA LYS A 106 17.75 -9.14 4.55
C LYS A 106 18.71 -8.00 4.25
N ASN A 107 18.41 -7.20 3.23
CA ASN A 107 19.26 -6.09 2.81
C ASN A 107 18.45 -4.80 2.76
N VAL A 108 19.05 -3.73 3.27
CA VAL A 108 18.44 -2.41 3.26
C VAL A 108 19.40 -1.43 2.61
N LYS A 109 18.87 -0.52 1.79
CA LYS A 109 19.61 0.58 1.20
C LYS A 109 18.92 1.90 1.48
N ILE A 110 19.65 2.85 2.05
CA ILE A 110 19.11 4.17 2.33
C ILE A 110 19.24 5.05 1.09
N ILE A 111 18.13 5.72 0.74
CA ILE A 111 18.04 6.62 -0.39
C ILE A 111 17.82 8.07 0.08
N LYS A 112 18.37 9.03 -0.68
CA LYS A 112 18.22 10.46 -0.38
C LYS A 112 16.83 10.93 -0.79
N THR A 113 15.87 10.82 0.13
CA THR A 113 14.53 11.38 -0.01
C THR A 113 14.13 12.03 1.31
N GLY A 114 13.86 13.33 1.28
CA GLY A 114 13.57 14.13 2.46
C GLY A 114 14.84 14.68 3.14
N GLU A 115 14.66 15.28 4.30
CA GLU A 115 15.71 15.91 5.10
C GLU A 115 15.97 15.12 6.38
N LEU A 116 17.21 15.13 6.85
CA LEU A 116 17.64 14.50 8.08
C LEU A 116 18.27 15.56 8.97
N SER A 117 17.68 15.81 10.14
CA SER A 117 18.17 16.79 11.12
C SER A 117 18.77 16.13 12.36
N ILE A 118 18.66 14.82 12.51
CA ILE A 118 19.16 14.05 13.65
C ILE A 118 20.45 13.32 13.31
N LYS A 119 21.29 13.12 14.31
CA LYS A 119 22.49 12.28 14.16
C LYS A 119 22.10 10.82 14.20
N VAL A 120 22.49 10.07 13.17
CA VAL A 120 22.19 8.64 13.06
C VAL A 120 23.46 7.86 12.75
N ALA A 121 23.75 6.84 13.52
CA ALA A 121 24.79 5.87 13.25
C ALA A 121 24.20 4.63 12.59
N LEU A 122 24.59 4.34 11.36
CA LEU A 122 24.14 3.17 10.62
C LEU A 122 25.11 2.02 10.81
N LYS A 123 24.60 0.83 11.17
CA LYS A 123 25.38 -0.38 11.32
C LYS A 123 24.95 -1.45 10.31
N GLY A 124 25.85 -1.81 9.40
CA GLY A 124 25.60 -2.85 8.39
C GLY A 124 24.51 -2.51 7.36
N ILE A 125 24.22 -1.23 7.14
CA ILE A 125 23.20 -0.76 6.19
C ILE A 125 23.88 0.08 5.11
N ASN A 126 23.62 -0.26 3.86
CA ASN A 126 24.13 0.47 2.72
C ASN A 126 23.36 1.78 2.48
N ALA A 127 24.05 2.80 1.99
CA ALA A 127 23.44 4.08 1.59
C ALA A 127 23.92 4.51 0.21
N THR A 128 23.09 5.25 -0.51
CA THR A 128 23.48 5.91 -1.76
C THR A 128 24.46 7.07 -1.47
N ALA A 129 25.27 7.46 -2.44
CA ALA A 129 26.24 8.55 -2.27
C ALA A 129 25.60 9.84 -1.73
N GLY A 130 24.43 10.22 -2.28
CA GLY A 130 23.70 11.38 -1.79
C GLY A 130 23.11 11.23 -0.37
N ALA A 131 22.73 10.01 0.03
CA ALA A 131 22.27 9.73 1.38
C ALA A 131 23.44 9.76 2.37
N LYS A 132 24.61 9.21 2.00
CA LYS A 132 25.83 9.28 2.80
C LYS A 132 26.21 10.73 3.12
N ALA A 133 26.30 11.57 2.09
CA ALA A 133 26.62 12.99 2.28
C ALA A 133 25.62 13.70 3.20
N ALA A 134 24.33 13.39 3.11
CA ALA A 134 23.31 13.97 3.98
C ALA A 134 23.42 13.49 5.44
N ILE A 135 23.73 12.21 5.66
CA ILE A 135 23.93 11.64 7.00
C ILE A 135 25.18 12.21 7.65
N GLU A 136 26.28 12.31 6.92
CA GLU A 136 27.55 12.92 7.38
C GLU A 136 27.36 14.41 7.69
N ALA A 137 26.64 15.15 6.85
CA ALA A 137 26.30 16.56 7.09
C ALA A 137 25.46 16.75 8.37
N ALA A 138 24.58 15.80 8.70
CA ALA A 138 23.84 15.77 9.96
C ALA A 138 24.68 15.28 11.16
N GLY A 139 25.98 14.97 10.95
CA GLY A 139 26.90 14.48 11.98
C GLY A 139 26.73 13.00 12.32
N GLY A 140 26.09 12.22 11.46
CA GLY A 140 25.96 10.76 11.57
C GLY A 140 27.19 10.01 11.05
N SER A 141 27.22 8.70 11.24
CA SER A 141 28.27 7.80 10.76
C SER A 141 27.71 6.56 10.09
N ILE A 142 28.48 5.98 9.19
CA ILE A 142 28.10 4.74 8.47
C ILE A 142 29.24 3.75 8.67
N ALA A 143 28.94 2.62 9.34
CA ALA A 143 29.85 1.52 9.60
C ALA A 143 29.46 0.28 8.80
#